data_0c7c182fd8cdb7630646a041b56fbcf1
#
_entry.id   0c7c182fd8cdb7630646a041b56fbcf1
#
_cell.length_a   1.000
_cell.length_b   1.000
_cell.length_c   1.000
_cell.angle_alpha   90.00
_cell.angle_beta   90.00
_cell.angle_gamma   90.00
#
_symmetry.space_group_name_H-M   'P 1'
#
loop_
_entity.id
_entity.type
_entity.pdbx_description
1 polymer ?
#
loop_
_entity_poly.entity_id
_entity_poly.type
_entity_poly.pdbx_seq_one_letter_code
_entity_poly.pdbx_strand_id
1 'polypeptide(L)'
;MNILCALKVFYTFLHESGHLLHNPAAKLRLPKERKSLPTAILTAAEARRLLKQPNLNSVSGFRDRTMLEVLYSCGLRITELRQLKEKDFDSFNRTLAVREGKGDKDRLVPVGETACRYLAEYIAQVRPMLVASAQRCAKRKSPSDSCPLAPDFLFLNRFGGMFGVSGICKKLKGYTKAAKIEKTITVHSFRHTLATSMLQRGAELRHIQAILGHDYLHTTERYTRIVKTELKRIQAKHHPREAIDLPDGAIKYRGLDK
;
A
#
# COMPACT_ATOMS: atom_id res chain seq x y z
N MET A 1 5.34 0.36 19.42
CA MET A 1 4.98 1.25 20.54
C MET A 1 5.96 0.98 21.66
N ASN A 2 6.61 2.00 22.20
CA ASN A 2 7.64 1.82 23.23
C ASN A 2 6.94 1.45 24.56
N ILE A 3 7.41 0.44 25.30
CA ILE A 3 6.82 -0.03 26.57
C ILE A 3 6.60 1.13 27.54
N LEU A 4 7.54 2.08 27.60
CA LEU A 4 7.42 3.27 28.44
C LEU A 4 6.25 4.18 28.04
N CYS A 5 5.95 4.32 26.74
CA CYS A 5 4.79 5.08 26.28
C CYS A 5 3.49 4.37 26.69
N ALA A 6 3.44 3.04 26.54
CA ALA A 6 2.28 2.26 26.92
C ALA A 6 2.01 2.35 28.42
N LEU A 7 3.04 2.23 29.26
CA LEU A 7 2.93 2.40 30.71
C LEU A 7 2.44 3.80 31.09
N LYS A 8 2.99 4.84 30.48
CA LYS A 8 2.56 6.21 30.74
C LYS A 8 1.08 6.44 30.42
N VAL A 9 0.64 5.97 29.24
CA VAL A 9 -0.77 6.05 28.82
C VAL A 9 -1.67 5.26 29.78
N PHE A 10 -1.27 4.05 30.16
CA PHE A 10 -2.02 3.19 31.06
C PHE A 10 -2.21 3.83 32.44
N TYR A 11 -1.14 4.33 33.07
CA TYR A 11 -1.24 4.98 34.39
C TYR A 11 -1.96 6.33 34.33
N THR A 12 -1.86 7.06 33.21
CA THR A 12 -2.65 8.27 32.98
C THR A 12 -4.15 7.92 32.96
N PHE A 13 -4.53 6.89 32.22
CA PHE A 13 -5.90 6.40 32.16
C PHE A 13 -6.44 5.99 33.56
N LEU A 14 -5.67 5.21 34.32
CA LEU A 14 -6.08 4.79 35.68
C LEU A 14 -6.26 5.97 36.61
N HIS A 15 -5.42 6.98 36.54
CA HIS A 15 -5.54 8.19 37.35
C HIS A 15 -6.76 9.03 36.92
N GLU A 16 -6.97 9.25 35.63
CA GLU A 16 -8.13 10.00 35.12
C GLU A 16 -9.47 9.28 35.37
N SER A 17 -9.43 7.94 35.40
CA SER A 17 -10.60 7.11 35.71
C SER A 17 -10.87 6.97 37.22
N GLY A 18 -10.09 7.66 38.10
CA GLY A 18 -10.25 7.62 39.54
C GLY A 18 -9.80 6.32 40.24
N HIS A 19 -9.15 5.40 39.50
CA HIS A 19 -8.63 4.15 40.07
C HIS A 19 -7.32 4.33 40.85
N LEU A 20 -6.62 5.45 40.64
CA LEU A 20 -5.39 5.80 41.37
C LEU A 20 -5.46 7.26 41.84
N LEU A 21 -5.11 7.50 43.11
CA LEU A 21 -4.99 8.86 43.66
C LEU A 21 -3.80 9.63 43.06
N HIS A 22 -2.73 8.93 42.71
CA HIS A 22 -1.54 9.52 42.11
C HIS A 22 -1.07 8.70 40.89
N ASN A 23 -0.63 9.39 39.85
CA ASN A 23 -0.05 8.73 38.65
C ASN A 23 1.44 8.42 38.91
N PRO A 24 1.85 7.16 39.12
CA PRO A 24 3.25 6.80 39.35
C PRO A 24 4.14 7.04 38.14
N ALA A 25 3.55 7.11 36.94
CA ALA A 25 4.27 7.38 35.70
C ALA A 25 4.32 8.88 35.33
N ALA A 26 3.81 9.80 36.16
CA ALA A 26 3.79 11.23 35.85
C ALA A 26 5.19 11.81 35.58
N LYS A 27 6.18 11.40 36.37
CA LYS A 27 7.57 11.85 36.27
C LYS A 27 8.40 11.04 35.25
N LEU A 28 7.80 10.05 34.58
CA LEU A 28 8.50 9.18 33.67
C LEU A 28 8.89 9.98 32.40
N ARG A 29 10.19 10.24 32.23
CA ARG A 29 10.71 10.90 31.04
C ARG A 29 10.80 9.90 29.91
N LEU A 30 10.01 10.11 28.87
CA LEU A 30 10.15 9.32 27.64
C LEU A 30 11.51 9.63 27.01
N PRO A 31 12.22 8.60 26.50
CA PRO A 31 13.41 8.84 25.70
C PRO A 31 13.05 9.82 24.57
N LYS A 32 13.85 10.86 24.37
CA LYS A 32 13.69 11.72 23.20
C LYS A 32 13.70 10.81 21.97
N GLU A 33 12.63 10.87 21.17
CA GLU A 33 12.65 10.20 19.87
C GLU A 33 13.91 10.64 19.14
N ARG A 34 14.80 9.69 18.92
CA ARG A 34 15.88 9.93 17.97
C ARG A 34 15.17 10.29 16.68
N LYS A 35 15.31 11.53 16.20
CA LYS A 35 14.83 11.92 14.88
C LYS A 35 15.34 10.86 13.93
N SER A 36 14.48 9.91 13.58
CA SER A 36 14.82 8.91 12.58
C SER A 36 15.24 9.67 11.35
N LEU A 37 16.33 9.24 10.72
CA LEU A 37 16.72 9.76 9.42
C LEU A 37 15.47 9.82 8.53
N PRO A 38 15.30 10.89 7.74
CA PRO A 38 14.14 11.04 6.87
C PRO A 38 13.90 9.73 6.13
N THR A 39 12.65 9.27 6.12
CA THR A 39 12.28 8.05 5.40
C THR A 39 12.85 8.12 4.00
N ALA A 40 13.58 7.10 3.56
CA ALA A 40 14.27 7.11 2.29
C ALA A 40 13.30 7.39 1.13
N ILE A 41 13.58 8.44 0.38
CA ILE A 41 12.85 8.82 -0.82
C ILE A 41 13.53 8.14 -2.01
N LEU A 42 12.74 7.48 -2.86
CA LEU A 42 13.20 6.87 -4.10
C LEU A 42 13.41 7.95 -5.16
N THR A 43 14.58 7.96 -5.78
CA THR A 43 14.77 8.70 -7.03
C THR A 43 14.05 7.99 -8.18
N ALA A 44 13.78 8.68 -9.28
CA ALA A 44 13.17 8.07 -10.47
C ALA A 44 13.99 6.87 -10.99
N ALA A 45 15.32 6.96 -10.95
CA ALA A 45 16.23 5.89 -11.36
C ALA A 45 16.15 4.68 -10.42
N GLU A 46 16.10 4.91 -9.10
CA GLU A 46 15.92 3.84 -8.10
C GLU A 46 14.55 3.16 -8.23
N ALA A 47 13.48 3.96 -8.39
CA ALA A 47 12.13 3.43 -8.61
C ALA A 47 12.07 2.56 -9.87
N ARG A 48 12.68 3.03 -10.98
CA ARG A 48 12.78 2.25 -12.23
C ARG A 48 13.50 0.92 -12.01
N ARG A 49 14.65 0.93 -11.33
CA ARG A 49 15.40 -0.31 -11.02
C ARG A 49 14.58 -1.26 -10.14
N LEU A 50 13.93 -0.74 -9.10
CA LEU A 50 13.12 -1.53 -8.19
C LEU A 50 11.93 -2.19 -8.89
N LEU A 51 11.19 -1.42 -9.69
CA LEU A 51 10.04 -1.90 -10.44
C LEU A 51 10.40 -2.98 -11.47
N LYS A 52 11.61 -2.99 -12.02
CA LYS A 52 12.08 -4.01 -12.96
C LYS A 52 12.43 -5.37 -12.32
N GLN A 53 12.55 -5.45 -10.99
CA GLN A 53 13.04 -6.67 -10.33
C GLN A 53 12.05 -7.87 -10.37
N PRO A 54 10.73 -7.68 -10.20
CA PRO A 54 9.80 -8.81 -10.23
C PRO A 54 9.76 -9.46 -11.62
N ASN A 55 9.89 -10.78 -11.65
CA ASN A 55 9.81 -11.57 -12.89
C ASN A 55 8.37 -11.64 -13.41
N LEU A 56 8.07 -10.97 -14.51
CA LEU A 56 6.73 -10.90 -15.09
C LEU A 56 6.24 -12.23 -15.69
N ASN A 57 7.14 -13.18 -15.93
CA ASN A 57 6.79 -14.51 -16.43
C ASN A 57 6.31 -15.47 -15.32
N SER A 58 6.36 -15.06 -14.07
CA SER A 58 5.88 -15.85 -12.94
C SER A 58 4.65 -15.23 -12.31
N VAL A 59 3.69 -16.07 -11.91
CA VAL A 59 2.45 -15.67 -11.22
C VAL A 59 2.74 -14.77 -10.00
N SER A 60 3.73 -15.18 -9.18
CA SER A 60 4.12 -14.41 -8.01
C SER A 60 4.83 -13.11 -8.35
N GLY A 61 5.65 -13.10 -9.39
CA GLY A 61 6.38 -11.90 -9.80
C GLY A 61 5.47 -10.87 -10.45
N PHE A 62 4.54 -11.29 -11.29
CA PHE A 62 3.55 -10.37 -11.86
C PHE A 62 2.68 -9.73 -10.78
N ARG A 63 2.16 -10.53 -9.84
CA ARG A 63 1.46 -10.00 -8.66
C ARG A 63 2.30 -8.99 -7.89
N ASP A 64 3.57 -9.34 -7.61
CA ASP A 64 4.47 -8.50 -6.82
C ASP A 64 4.76 -7.18 -7.57
N ARG A 65 4.92 -7.24 -8.89
CA ARG A 65 5.05 -6.03 -9.72
C ARG A 65 3.80 -5.15 -9.63
N THR A 66 2.63 -5.75 -9.75
CA THR A 66 1.36 -5.03 -9.61
C THR A 66 1.24 -4.36 -8.23
N MET A 67 1.60 -5.07 -7.15
CA MET A 67 1.64 -4.47 -5.81
C MET A 67 2.57 -3.26 -5.72
N LEU A 68 3.78 -3.35 -6.31
CA LEU A 68 4.74 -2.24 -6.31
C LEU A 68 4.24 -1.05 -7.12
N GLU A 69 3.59 -1.29 -8.28
CA GLU A 69 3.00 -0.22 -9.09
C GLU A 69 1.85 0.48 -8.34
N VAL A 70 1.01 -0.28 -7.64
CA VAL A 70 -0.07 0.28 -6.82
C VAL A 70 0.48 1.09 -5.65
N LEU A 71 1.49 0.58 -4.94
CA LEU A 71 2.15 1.32 -3.87
C LEU A 71 2.77 2.63 -4.36
N TYR A 72 3.43 2.58 -5.51
CA TYR A 72 4.08 3.74 -6.11
C TYR A 72 3.07 4.75 -6.64
N SER A 73 1.96 4.28 -7.22
CA SER A 73 0.90 5.11 -7.79
C SER A 73 0.00 5.74 -6.73
N CYS A 74 -0.39 4.98 -5.70
CA CYS A 74 -1.45 5.38 -4.77
C CYS A 74 -0.92 5.77 -3.39
N GLY A 75 0.33 5.45 -3.06
CA GLY A 75 0.91 5.74 -1.76
C GLY A 75 0.19 5.10 -0.57
N LEU A 76 -0.35 3.90 -0.75
CA LEU A 76 -1.14 3.20 0.26
C LEU A 76 -0.31 2.82 1.49
N ARG A 77 -0.97 2.75 2.65
CA ARG A 77 -0.41 2.10 3.84
C ARG A 77 -0.37 0.59 3.62
N ILE A 78 0.54 -0.11 4.29
CA ILE A 78 0.67 -1.57 4.13
C ILE A 78 -0.61 -2.33 4.52
N THR A 79 -1.31 -1.85 5.54
CA THR A 79 -2.60 -2.39 5.99
C THR A 79 -3.68 -2.19 4.93
N GLU A 80 -3.73 -1.02 4.32
CA GLU A 80 -4.65 -0.69 3.24
C GLU A 80 -4.42 -1.60 2.02
N LEU A 81 -3.18 -1.71 1.54
CA LEU A 81 -2.83 -2.55 0.39
C LEU A 81 -3.29 -4.00 0.59
N ARG A 82 -3.04 -4.58 1.76
CA ARG A 82 -3.36 -5.99 2.03
C ARG A 82 -4.86 -6.26 2.21
N GLN A 83 -5.63 -5.24 2.62
CA GLN A 83 -7.07 -5.32 2.83
C GLN A 83 -7.89 -4.98 1.59
N LEU A 84 -7.26 -4.47 0.52
CA LEU A 84 -7.94 -4.21 -0.74
C LEU A 84 -8.68 -5.45 -1.23
N LYS A 85 -9.91 -5.24 -1.67
CA LYS A 85 -10.73 -6.26 -2.32
C LYS A 85 -10.78 -6.02 -3.82
N GLU A 86 -11.10 -7.05 -4.59
CA GLU A 86 -11.23 -6.93 -6.04
C GLU A 86 -12.27 -5.87 -6.43
N LYS A 87 -13.41 -5.86 -5.75
CA LYS A 87 -14.50 -4.89 -5.96
C LYS A 87 -14.14 -3.43 -5.59
N ASP A 88 -13.03 -3.21 -4.91
CA ASP A 88 -12.58 -1.86 -4.56
C ASP A 88 -11.87 -1.16 -5.73
N PHE A 89 -11.53 -1.90 -6.79
CA PHE A 89 -10.92 -1.35 -8.00
C PHE A 89 -11.97 -1.07 -9.08
N ASP A 90 -12.06 0.19 -9.46
CA ASP A 90 -12.86 0.65 -10.60
C ASP A 90 -11.92 0.98 -11.76
N SER A 91 -11.86 0.07 -12.74
CA SER A 91 -11.00 0.20 -13.92
C SER A 91 -11.46 1.32 -14.85
N PHE A 92 -12.78 1.54 -14.97
CA PHE A 92 -13.34 2.59 -15.81
C PHE A 92 -13.01 3.98 -15.27
N ASN A 93 -13.22 4.19 -13.97
CA ASN A 93 -12.91 5.44 -13.31
C ASN A 93 -11.43 5.55 -12.90
N ARG A 94 -10.64 4.49 -13.01
CA ARG A 94 -9.25 4.42 -12.54
C ARG A 94 -9.13 4.87 -11.08
N THR A 95 -9.91 4.27 -10.19
CA THR A 95 -9.92 4.58 -8.76
C THR A 95 -9.86 3.31 -7.92
N LEU A 96 -9.28 3.44 -6.72
CA LEU A 96 -9.31 2.44 -5.65
C LEU A 96 -10.09 3.00 -4.47
N ALA A 97 -11.09 2.26 -4.01
CA ALA A 97 -11.77 2.54 -2.74
C ALA A 97 -10.90 1.98 -1.60
N VAL A 98 -10.32 2.87 -0.81
CA VAL A 98 -9.53 2.51 0.36
C VAL A 98 -10.42 2.64 1.58
N ARG A 99 -10.69 1.50 2.23
CA ARG A 99 -11.50 1.42 3.42
C ARG A 99 -10.59 1.42 4.63
N GLU A 100 -10.76 2.39 5.51
CA GLU A 100 -10.04 2.45 6.77
C GLU A 100 -10.92 1.86 7.86
N GLY A 101 -10.43 0.78 8.53
CA GLY A 101 -11.16 0.15 9.63
C GLY A 101 -11.19 1.03 10.87
N LYS A 102 -12.34 1.02 11.58
CA LYS A 102 -12.55 1.57 12.92
C LYS A 102 -12.34 3.09 13.04
N GLY A 103 -13.33 3.86 12.56
CA GLY A 103 -13.45 5.31 12.81
C GLY A 103 -12.90 6.22 11.72
N ASP A 104 -12.12 5.72 10.79
CA ASP A 104 -11.60 6.47 9.66
C ASP A 104 -12.53 6.35 8.43
N LYS A 105 -12.57 7.43 7.66
CA LYS A 105 -13.49 7.57 6.53
C LYS A 105 -12.92 6.90 5.30
N ASP A 106 -13.76 6.14 4.59
CA ASP A 106 -13.43 5.58 3.28
C ASP A 106 -13.03 6.70 2.32
N ARG A 107 -11.97 6.47 1.54
CA ARG A 107 -11.53 7.42 0.52
C ARG A 107 -11.33 6.77 -0.83
N LEU A 108 -11.54 7.54 -1.89
CA LEU A 108 -11.22 7.13 -3.25
C LEU A 108 -9.86 7.69 -3.64
N VAL A 109 -8.95 6.80 -3.99
CA VAL A 109 -7.59 7.13 -4.43
C VAL A 109 -7.51 6.95 -5.94
N PRO A 110 -7.09 7.97 -6.70
CA PRO A 110 -6.87 7.82 -8.13
C PRO A 110 -5.70 6.88 -8.39
N VAL A 111 -5.80 6.09 -9.47
CA VAL A 111 -4.78 5.13 -9.90
C VAL A 111 -4.16 5.63 -11.20
N GLY A 112 -2.84 5.74 -11.25
CA GLY A 112 -2.13 6.09 -12.48
C GLY A 112 -2.34 5.03 -13.57
N GLU A 113 -2.21 5.45 -14.82
CA GLU A 113 -2.52 4.61 -15.98
C GLU A 113 -1.75 3.29 -15.97
N THR A 114 -0.45 3.34 -15.72
CA THR A 114 0.38 2.13 -15.69
C THR A 114 -0.07 1.16 -14.60
N ALA A 115 -0.32 1.64 -13.38
CA ALA A 115 -0.81 0.80 -12.29
C ALA A 115 -2.20 0.21 -12.59
N CYS A 116 -3.06 0.98 -13.25
CA CYS A 116 -4.37 0.52 -13.70
C CYS A 116 -4.26 -0.64 -14.70
N ARG A 117 -3.35 -0.54 -15.67
CA ARG A 117 -3.10 -1.60 -16.66
C ARG A 117 -2.56 -2.88 -16.02
N TYR A 118 -1.61 -2.75 -15.08
CA TYR A 118 -1.12 -3.89 -14.30
C TYR A 118 -2.20 -4.53 -13.44
N LEU A 119 -3.07 -3.73 -12.82
CA LEU A 119 -4.20 -4.24 -12.02
C LEU A 119 -5.20 -5.00 -12.88
N ALA A 120 -5.59 -4.43 -14.02
CA ALA A 120 -6.54 -5.07 -14.94
C ALA A 120 -6.01 -6.43 -15.42
N GLU A 121 -4.76 -6.49 -15.87
CA GLU A 121 -4.13 -7.74 -16.32
C GLU A 121 -3.95 -8.74 -15.17
N TYR A 122 -3.56 -8.28 -13.99
CA TYR A 122 -3.45 -9.11 -12.80
C TYR A 122 -4.79 -9.76 -12.42
N ILE A 123 -5.87 -8.98 -12.41
CA ILE A 123 -7.22 -9.47 -12.07
C ILE A 123 -7.70 -10.46 -13.11
N ALA A 124 -7.51 -10.15 -14.40
CA ALA A 124 -8.00 -10.97 -15.49
C ALA A 124 -7.25 -12.30 -15.64
N GLN A 125 -5.92 -12.30 -15.51
CA GLN A 125 -5.09 -13.45 -15.88
C GLN A 125 -4.42 -14.13 -14.68
N VAL A 126 -3.85 -13.36 -13.78
CA VAL A 126 -2.94 -13.91 -12.76
C VAL A 126 -3.66 -14.30 -11.47
N ARG A 127 -4.59 -13.46 -11.04
CA ARG A 127 -5.35 -13.73 -9.81
C ARG A 127 -6.17 -15.01 -9.86
N PRO A 128 -6.87 -15.37 -10.96
CA PRO A 128 -7.56 -16.65 -11.08
C PRO A 128 -6.64 -17.85 -10.90
N MET A 129 -5.39 -17.78 -11.39
CA MET A 129 -4.39 -18.85 -11.20
C MET A 129 -4.01 -19.04 -9.72
N LEU A 130 -3.90 -17.94 -8.96
CA LEU A 130 -3.64 -17.99 -7.51
C LEU A 130 -4.82 -18.62 -6.77
N VAL A 131 -6.05 -18.28 -7.14
CA VAL A 131 -7.27 -18.89 -6.57
C VAL A 131 -7.31 -20.39 -6.86
N ALA A 132 -7.10 -20.79 -8.11
CA ALA A 132 -7.09 -22.20 -8.51
C ALA A 132 -5.98 -23.00 -7.82
N SER A 133 -4.80 -22.40 -7.64
CA SER A 133 -3.68 -23.02 -6.91
C SER A 133 -4.03 -23.23 -5.44
N ALA A 134 -4.68 -22.26 -4.82
CA ALA A 134 -5.11 -22.34 -3.43
C ALA A 134 -6.17 -23.43 -3.21
N GLN A 135 -7.14 -23.53 -4.11
CA GLN A 135 -8.16 -24.58 -4.07
C GLN A 135 -7.55 -25.99 -4.19
N ARG A 136 -6.54 -26.16 -5.05
CA ARG A 136 -5.79 -27.44 -5.17
C ARG A 136 -5.04 -27.78 -3.89
N CYS A 137 -4.43 -26.79 -3.23
CA CYS A 137 -3.74 -27.00 -1.96
C CYS A 137 -4.72 -27.34 -0.83
N ALA A 138 -5.88 -26.71 -0.78
CA ALA A 138 -6.92 -26.97 0.23
C ALA A 138 -7.46 -28.41 0.14
N LYS A 139 -7.66 -28.92 -1.08
CA LYS A 139 -8.12 -30.32 -1.30
C LYS A 139 -7.11 -31.40 -0.87
N ARG A 140 -5.83 -31.04 -0.70
CA ARG A 140 -4.75 -31.97 -0.28
C ARG A 140 -4.51 -31.99 1.22
N LYS A 141 -5.09 -31.05 1.98
CA LYS A 141 -4.94 -30.95 3.43
C LYS A 141 -6.16 -31.52 4.14
N SER A 142 -5.96 -32.01 5.37
CA SER A 142 -7.03 -32.49 6.24
C SER A 142 -8.02 -31.36 6.57
N PRO A 143 -9.32 -31.64 6.83
CA PRO A 143 -10.34 -30.64 7.14
C PRO A 143 -10.02 -29.74 8.34
N SER A 144 -9.15 -30.19 9.25
CA SER A 144 -8.69 -29.42 10.42
C SER A 144 -7.73 -28.26 10.08
N ASP A 145 -7.09 -28.29 8.90
CA ASP A 145 -6.11 -27.29 8.44
C ASP A 145 -6.71 -26.27 7.44
N SER A 146 -8.01 -26.05 7.51
CA SER A 146 -8.71 -25.14 6.59
C SER A 146 -8.17 -23.71 6.74
N CYS A 147 -7.20 -23.37 5.89
CA CYS A 147 -6.92 -21.95 5.62
C CYS A 147 -8.18 -21.39 4.94
N PRO A 148 -8.90 -20.43 5.56
CA PRO A 148 -10.08 -19.88 4.93
C PRO A 148 -9.67 -19.29 3.59
N LEU A 149 -10.20 -19.85 2.51
CA LEU A 149 -10.12 -19.23 1.19
C LEU A 149 -10.75 -17.84 1.35
N ALA A 150 -9.95 -16.82 1.25
CA ALA A 150 -10.41 -15.43 1.31
C ALA A 150 -10.35 -14.84 -0.13
N PRO A 151 -11.24 -15.29 -1.03
CA PRO A 151 -11.20 -14.95 -2.45
C PRO A 151 -11.44 -13.46 -2.69
N ASP A 152 -11.99 -12.74 -1.72
CA ASP A 152 -12.35 -11.33 -1.86
C ASP A 152 -11.13 -10.39 -1.91
N PHE A 153 -9.99 -10.79 -1.32
CA PHE A 153 -8.82 -9.92 -1.34
C PHE A 153 -8.23 -9.78 -2.74
N LEU A 154 -7.83 -8.56 -3.07
CA LEU A 154 -7.22 -8.25 -4.35
C LEU A 154 -5.88 -8.99 -4.49
N PHE A 155 -4.98 -8.84 -3.53
CA PHE A 155 -3.66 -9.48 -3.54
C PHE A 155 -3.63 -10.73 -2.66
N LEU A 156 -3.49 -11.87 -3.31
CA LEU A 156 -3.46 -13.17 -2.64
C LEU A 156 -2.01 -13.65 -2.43
N ASN A 157 -1.77 -14.29 -1.29
CA ASN A 157 -0.54 -15.05 -1.09
C ASN A 157 -0.57 -16.35 -1.92
N ARG A 158 0.49 -17.15 -1.86
CA ARG A 158 0.58 -18.44 -2.59
C ARG A 158 -0.44 -19.48 -2.15
N PHE A 159 -1.08 -19.28 -1.00
CA PHE A 159 -2.09 -20.17 -0.44
C PHE A 159 -3.51 -19.65 -0.64
N GLY A 160 -3.70 -18.57 -1.40
CA GLY A 160 -5.01 -17.96 -1.69
C GLY A 160 -5.59 -17.12 -0.58
N GLY A 161 -4.86 -16.92 0.51
CA GLY A 161 -5.28 -16.04 1.60
C GLY A 161 -4.72 -14.63 1.48
N MET A 162 -5.09 -13.77 2.42
CA MET A 162 -4.58 -12.40 2.54
C MET A 162 -3.06 -12.38 2.69
N PHE A 163 -2.41 -11.41 2.07
CA PHE A 163 -0.96 -11.26 2.18
C PHE A 163 -0.56 -10.76 3.57
N GLY A 164 0.37 -11.47 4.22
CA GLY A 164 0.91 -11.03 5.52
C GLY A 164 1.86 -9.83 5.39
N VAL A 165 1.83 -8.94 6.39
CA VAL A 165 2.71 -7.76 6.45
C VAL A 165 4.19 -8.15 6.31
N SER A 166 4.64 -9.16 7.07
CA SER A 166 6.01 -9.67 7.02
C SER A 166 6.39 -10.20 5.64
N GLY A 167 5.44 -10.84 4.94
CA GLY A 167 5.63 -11.33 3.58
C GLY A 167 5.87 -10.21 2.57
N ILE A 168 5.07 -9.14 2.63
CA ILE A 168 5.23 -7.96 1.78
C ILE A 168 6.59 -7.30 2.06
N CYS A 169 6.91 -7.07 3.34
CA CYS A 169 8.18 -6.46 3.74
C CYS A 169 9.40 -7.29 3.30
N LYS A 170 9.34 -8.63 3.45
CA LYS A 170 10.42 -9.54 3.01
C LYS A 170 10.64 -9.45 1.50
N LYS A 171 9.56 -9.46 0.72
CA LYS A 171 9.66 -9.33 -0.74
C LYS A 171 10.23 -7.97 -1.15
N LEU A 172 9.73 -6.90 -0.58
CA LEU A 172 10.24 -5.54 -0.86
C LEU A 172 11.73 -5.44 -0.53
N LYS A 173 12.16 -5.95 0.62
CA LYS A 173 13.59 -6.00 1.00
C LYS A 173 14.42 -6.80 -0.02
N GLY A 174 13.90 -7.95 -0.49
CA GLY A 174 14.56 -8.75 -1.53
C GLY A 174 14.73 -7.98 -2.84
N TYR A 175 13.67 -7.32 -3.32
CA TYR A 175 13.74 -6.51 -4.54
C TYR A 175 14.62 -5.27 -4.40
N THR A 176 14.63 -4.63 -3.24
CA THR A 176 15.54 -3.49 -2.94
C THR A 176 16.99 -3.92 -3.04
N LYS A 177 17.34 -5.08 -2.45
CA LYS A 177 18.69 -5.66 -2.54
C LYS A 177 19.08 -6.01 -3.98
N ALA A 178 18.17 -6.66 -4.72
CA ALA A 178 18.40 -7.02 -6.12
C ALA A 178 18.56 -5.79 -7.02
N ALA A 179 17.84 -4.71 -6.73
CA ALA A 179 17.97 -3.42 -7.42
C ALA A 179 19.24 -2.63 -7.06
N LYS A 180 20.08 -3.16 -6.15
CA LYS A 180 21.29 -2.48 -5.64
C LYS A 180 20.99 -1.08 -5.10
N ILE A 181 19.91 -0.97 -4.29
CA ILE A 181 19.53 0.26 -3.60
C ILE A 181 20.04 0.16 -2.17
N GLU A 182 20.96 1.04 -1.78
CA GLU A 182 21.61 1.03 -0.46
C GLU A 182 20.67 1.52 0.65
N LYS A 183 19.68 2.33 0.28
CA LYS A 183 18.69 2.87 1.21
C LYS A 183 17.73 1.78 1.70
N THR A 184 17.31 1.85 2.95
CA THR A 184 16.23 1.01 3.47
C THR A 184 14.90 1.49 2.93
N ILE A 185 14.35 0.75 1.96
CA ILE A 185 13.05 1.04 1.37
C ILE A 185 11.96 0.24 2.08
N THR A 186 10.94 0.95 2.52
CA THR A 186 9.74 0.41 3.15
C THR A 186 8.49 0.81 2.36
N VAL A 187 7.33 0.27 2.70
CA VAL A 187 6.06 0.71 2.09
C VAL A 187 5.82 2.21 2.34
N HIS A 188 6.22 2.73 3.50
CA HIS A 188 6.14 4.16 3.78
C HIS A 188 7.07 5.00 2.90
N SER A 189 8.18 4.43 2.40
CA SER A 189 9.07 5.13 1.47
C SER A 189 8.37 5.46 0.14
N PHE A 190 7.49 4.59 -0.36
CA PHE A 190 6.69 4.88 -1.55
C PHE A 190 5.75 6.06 -1.33
N ARG A 191 5.07 6.07 -0.18
CA ARG A 191 4.16 7.15 0.20
C ARG A 191 4.91 8.49 0.34
N HIS A 192 6.07 8.48 0.96
CA HIS A 192 6.95 9.65 1.05
C HIS A 192 7.45 10.12 -0.31
N THR A 193 7.84 9.17 -1.17
CA THR A 193 8.28 9.47 -2.54
C THR A 193 7.16 10.12 -3.33
N LEU A 194 5.95 9.58 -3.26
CA LEU A 194 4.77 10.17 -3.92
C LEU A 194 4.53 11.60 -3.44
N ALA A 195 4.43 11.79 -2.11
CA ALA A 195 4.18 13.11 -1.51
C ALA A 195 5.22 14.14 -1.94
N THR A 196 6.50 13.81 -1.79
CA THR A 196 7.60 14.72 -2.13
C THR A 196 7.66 15.01 -3.62
N SER A 197 7.50 14.00 -4.46
CA SER A 197 7.56 14.18 -5.92
C SER A 197 6.39 15.01 -6.44
N MET A 198 5.18 14.83 -5.90
CA MET A 198 4.03 15.65 -6.26
C MET A 198 4.22 17.11 -5.82
N LEU A 199 4.73 17.32 -4.60
CA LEU A 199 5.01 18.67 -4.09
C LEU A 199 6.09 19.38 -4.94
N GLN A 200 7.19 18.68 -5.27
CA GLN A 200 8.25 19.23 -6.13
C GLN A 200 7.77 19.58 -7.54
N ARG A 201 6.72 18.91 -8.02
CA ARG A 201 6.07 19.21 -9.32
C ARG A 201 4.95 20.22 -9.22
N GLY A 202 4.80 20.89 -8.08
CA GLY A 202 3.85 21.99 -7.89
C GLY A 202 2.43 21.55 -7.57
N ALA A 203 2.20 20.31 -7.12
CA ALA A 203 0.88 19.94 -6.61
C ALA A 203 0.64 20.61 -5.25
N GLU A 204 -0.54 21.16 -5.06
CA GLU A 204 -0.92 21.76 -3.79
C GLU A 204 -1.00 20.71 -2.66
N LEU A 205 -0.55 21.11 -1.47
CA LEU A 205 -0.48 20.25 -0.29
C LEU A 205 -1.84 19.61 0.06
N ARG A 206 -2.94 20.36 -0.09
CA ARG A 206 -4.30 19.86 0.15
C ARG A 206 -4.67 18.66 -0.73
N HIS A 207 -4.24 18.65 -1.99
CA HIS A 207 -4.49 17.53 -2.91
C HIS A 207 -3.66 16.30 -2.54
N ILE A 208 -2.41 16.53 -2.14
CA ILE A 208 -1.53 15.45 -1.64
C ILE A 208 -2.13 14.82 -0.38
N GLN A 209 -2.61 15.65 0.56
CA GLN A 209 -3.28 15.18 1.78
C GLN A 209 -4.54 14.38 1.46
N ALA A 210 -5.36 14.83 0.51
CA ALA A 210 -6.57 14.12 0.08
C ALA A 210 -6.26 12.73 -0.52
N ILE A 211 -5.22 12.61 -1.36
CA ILE A 211 -4.78 11.33 -1.93
C ILE A 211 -4.26 10.40 -0.84
N LEU A 212 -3.46 10.95 0.06
CA LEU A 212 -2.81 10.16 1.10
C LEU A 212 -3.72 9.84 2.30
N GLY A 213 -4.83 10.56 2.51
CA GLY A 213 -5.73 10.39 3.66
C GLY A 213 -5.05 10.81 4.97
N HIS A 214 -4.69 12.08 5.09
CA HIS A 214 -4.26 12.70 6.34
C HIS A 214 -5.44 13.39 7.02
N ASP A 215 -5.62 13.18 8.34
CA ASP A 215 -6.78 13.52 9.17
C ASP A 215 -7.12 15.01 9.33
N TYR A 216 -6.77 15.88 8.43
CA TYR A 216 -6.98 17.32 8.58
C TYR A 216 -7.96 17.94 7.58
N LEU A 217 -9.04 17.23 7.21
CA LEU A 217 -10.18 17.94 6.59
C LEU A 217 -11.50 17.29 7.02
N HIS A 218 -12.11 17.88 8.02
CA HIS A 218 -13.54 17.80 8.34
C HIS A 218 -14.38 18.22 7.13
N THR A 219 -14.63 17.32 6.17
CA THR A 219 -15.78 17.49 5.26
C THR A 219 -15.91 16.27 4.33
N THR A 220 -16.53 15.22 4.84
CA THR A 220 -16.83 14.02 4.05
C THR A 220 -18.01 14.22 3.08
N GLU A 221 -18.75 15.28 3.18
CA GLU A 221 -20.00 15.48 2.42
C GLU A 221 -19.87 16.22 1.09
N ARG A 222 -18.69 16.78 0.76
CA ARG A 222 -18.52 17.58 -0.47
C ARG A 222 -17.55 17.01 -1.50
N TYR A 223 -17.17 15.75 -1.44
CA TYR A 223 -16.42 15.13 -2.55
C TYR A 223 -17.34 14.78 -3.70
N THR A 224 -17.91 15.81 -4.31
CA THR A 224 -18.69 15.76 -5.55
C THR A 224 -17.81 15.23 -6.70
N ARG A 225 -18.43 14.83 -7.80
CA ARG A 225 -17.77 14.39 -9.06
C ARG A 225 -16.63 15.33 -9.50
N ILE A 226 -16.74 16.62 -9.24
CA ILE A 226 -15.76 17.67 -9.60
C ILE A 226 -14.40 17.43 -8.92
N VAL A 227 -14.40 17.15 -7.60
CA VAL A 227 -13.14 16.89 -6.86
C VAL A 227 -12.45 15.61 -7.32
N LYS A 228 -13.23 14.57 -7.63
CA LYS A 228 -12.69 13.31 -8.16
C LYS A 228 -11.97 13.50 -9.50
N THR A 229 -12.55 14.28 -10.38
CA THR A 229 -11.97 14.60 -11.70
C THR A 229 -10.72 15.45 -11.56
N GLU A 230 -10.73 16.41 -10.63
CA GLU A 230 -9.58 17.27 -10.35
C GLU A 230 -8.40 16.48 -9.74
N LEU A 231 -8.64 15.62 -8.77
CA LEU A 231 -7.60 14.75 -8.19
C LEU A 231 -6.96 13.83 -9.23
N LYS A 232 -7.74 13.26 -10.16
CA LYS A 232 -7.21 12.48 -11.28
C LYS A 232 -6.33 13.32 -12.20
N ARG A 233 -6.76 14.53 -12.52
CA ARG A 233 -6.01 15.46 -13.38
C ARG A 233 -4.69 15.88 -12.72
N ILE A 234 -4.71 16.18 -11.43
CA ILE A 234 -3.52 16.53 -10.65
C ILE A 234 -2.58 15.33 -10.57
N GLN A 235 -3.09 14.14 -10.30
CA GLN A 235 -2.27 12.93 -10.30
C GLN A 235 -1.62 12.70 -11.66
N ALA A 236 -2.36 12.73 -12.75
CA ALA A 236 -1.82 12.55 -14.09
C ALA A 236 -0.73 13.58 -14.42
N LYS A 237 -0.91 14.84 -14.01
CA LYS A 237 0.05 15.91 -14.29
C LYS A 237 1.31 15.85 -13.41
N HIS A 238 1.16 15.48 -12.14
CA HIS A 238 2.22 15.61 -11.14
C HIS A 238 2.77 14.28 -10.62
N HIS A 239 2.24 13.16 -11.09
CA HIS A 239 2.64 11.86 -10.59
C HIS A 239 4.04 11.45 -11.09
N PRO A 240 4.96 10.99 -10.19
CA PRO A 240 6.33 10.65 -10.59
C PRO A 240 6.42 9.45 -11.54
N ARG A 241 5.42 8.54 -11.56
CA ARG A 241 5.43 7.36 -12.42
C ARG A 241 5.30 7.71 -13.90
N GLU A 242 4.55 8.76 -14.23
CA GLU A 242 4.37 9.22 -15.61
C GLU A 242 5.68 9.77 -16.23
N ALA A 243 6.67 10.12 -15.39
CA ALA A 243 7.99 10.53 -15.83
C ALA A 243 8.99 9.36 -15.93
N ILE A 244 8.58 8.16 -15.55
CA ILE A 244 9.43 6.96 -15.64
C ILE A 244 9.09 6.26 -16.96
N ASP A 245 9.90 6.49 -17.98
CA ASP A 245 9.83 5.73 -19.21
C ASP A 245 10.36 4.31 -18.98
N LEU A 246 9.45 3.37 -18.87
CA LEU A 246 9.74 1.95 -18.92
C LEU A 246 9.18 1.48 -20.27
N PRO A 247 9.93 0.73 -21.08
CA PRO A 247 9.40 0.08 -22.26
C PRO A 247 8.47 -1.05 -21.82
N ASP A 248 7.38 -0.65 -21.22
CA ASP A 248 6.27 -1.53 -20.86
C ASP A 248 5.50 -1.81 -22.15
N GLY A 249 6.04 -2.52 -23.10
CA GLY A 249 5.30 -3.02 -24.26
C GLY A 249 3.86 -3.42 -23.88
N ALA A 250 3.15 -4.21 -24.55
CA ALA A 250 1.86 -4.72 -24.05
C ALA A 250 2.09 -5.32 -22.66
N ILE A 251 1.49 -4.71 -21.60
CA ILE A 251 1.54 -5.25 -20.23
C ILE A 251 0.70 -6.51 -20.26
N LYS A 252 1.36 -7.65 -20.52
CA LYS A 252 0.74 -8.98 -20.53
C LYS A 252 1.49 -9.91 -19.60
N TYR A 253 0.75 -10.78 -18.94
CA TYR A 253 1.31 -11.91 -18.25
C TYR A 253 1.79 -12.94 -19.28
N ARG A 254 3.10 -13.15 -19.37
CA ARG A 254 3.73 -14.01 -20.38
C ARG A 254 3.84 -15.49 -19.96
N GLY A 255 3.35 -15.86 -18.80
CA GLY A 255 3.43 -17.22 -18.30
C GLY A 255 2.39 -18.18 -18.86
N LEU A 256 1.49 -17.71 -19.77
CA LEU A 256 0.50 -18.56 -20.45
C LEU A 256 1.03 -19.13 -21.79
N ASP A 257 2.16 -18.61 -22.28
CA ASP A 257 2.73 -18.99 -23.59
C ASP A 257 3.70 -20.19 -23.47
N LYS A 258 3.54 -21.04 -22.43
CA LYS A 258 4.34 -22.28 -22.25
C LYS A 258 3.48 -23.49 -22.01
#